data_c0f1b5653063bd215310a257cd9a0518
#
_entry.id   c0f1b5653063bd215310a257cd9a0518
#
_cell.length_a   1.000
_cell.length_b   1.000
_cell.length_c   1.000
_cell.angle_alpha   90.00
_cell.angle_beta   90.00
_cell.angle_gamma   90.00
#
_symmetry.space_group_name_H-M   'P 1'
#
loop_
_entity.id
_entity.type
_entity.pdbx_description
1 polymer ?
#
loop_
_entity_poly.entity_id
_entity_poly.type
_entity_poly.pdbx_seq_one_letter_code
_entity_poly.pdbx_strand_id
1 'polypeptide(L)'
;NTVSVADALRFFSGMQVKDYGGVGGIKTVNIRSMGSQHLGIYYDGVELGNAQNGQVDLGQFSMDNVEEISVYNGQKSAIFQTASDFGNAGSVYIRTRQPRFTADERTHLKAKAKYGSSDMVRINTLLEQRLTERVTASVSLGGLLSSGKYKFRYRRMNYDGSVAYDTTAVR
;
A
#
# COMPACT_ATOMS: atom_id res chain seq x y z
N ASN A 1 -11.27 -3.44 -4.70
CA ASN A 1 -10.99 -3.21 -3.27
C ASN A 1 -9.52 -2.81 -3.11
N THR A 2 -9.27 -1.53 -3.04
CA THR A 2 -7.97 -0.98 -2.69
C THR A 2 -7.72 -1.21 -1.21
N VAL A 3 -6.75 -2.04 -0.89
CA VAL A 3 -6.45 -2.44 0.49
C VAL A 3 -5.15 -1.80 0.98
N SER A 4 -4.19 -1.59 0.08
CA SER A 4 -2.90 -0.98 0.37
C SER A 4 -2.66 0.26 -0.51
N VAL A 5 -1.67 1.07 -0.11
CA VAL A 5 -1.20 2.20 -0.93
C VAL A 5 -0.71 1.73 -2.29
N ALA A 6 -0.03 0.58 -2.38
CA ALA A 6 0.38 0.00 -3.65
C ALA A 6 -0.82 -0.28 -4.56
N ASP A 7 -1.93 -0.81 -4.02
CA ASP A 7 -3.13 -1.06 -4.81
C ASP A 7 -3.78 0.22 -5.33
N ALA A 8 -3.72 1.31 -4.56
CA ALA A 8 -4.21 2.62 -4.98
C ALA A 8 -3.36 3.19 -6.12
N LEU A 9 -2.04 3.04 -6.06
CA LEU A 9 -1.13 3.57 -7.07
C LEU A 9 -1.27 2.92 -8.45
N ARG A 10 -1.88 1.74 -8.55
CA ARG A 10 -2.23 1.13 -9.85
C ARG A 10 -3.15 1.98 -10.72
N PHE A 11 -3.94 2.83 -10.10
CA PHE A 11 -4.90 3.71 -10.82
C PHE A 11 -4.27 4.99 -11.34
N PHE A 12 -3.03 5.29 -10.96
CA PHE A 12 -2.33 6.46 -11.45
C PHE A 12 -1.64 6.16 -12.78
N SER A 13 -1.79 7.08 -13.73
CA SER A 13 -1.17 6.95 -15.05
C SER A 13 0.35 6.89 -14.93
N GLY A 14 0.95 5.95 -15.63
CA GLY A 14 2.41 5.78 -15.62
C GLY A 14 2.96 4.94 -14.47
N MET A 15 2.14 4.55 -13.50
CA MET A 15 2.56 3.70 -12.39
C MET A 15 2.40 2.22 -12.70
N GLN A 16 3.39 1.43 -12.31
CA GLN A 16 3.36 -0.03 -12.36
C GLN A 16 3.62 -0.59 -10.97
N VAL A 17 2.75 -1.49 -10.53
CA VAL A 17 2.91 -2.20 -9.26
C VAL A 17 3.38 -3.61 -9.55
N LYS A 18 4.51 -3.99 -8.99
CA LYS A 18 5.01 -5.36 -8.97
C LYS A 18 4.64 -6.02 -7.66
N ASP A 19 3.99 -7.17 -7.74
CA ASP A 19 3.54 -7.97 -6.60
C ASP A 19 4.38 -9.24 -6.55
N TYR A 20 5.11 -9.44 -5.46
CA TYR A 20 6.07 -10.53 -5.29
C TYR A 20 5.57 -11.66 -4.37
N GLY A 21 4.29 -11.78 -4.14
CA GLY A 21 3.86 -12.88 -3.29
C GLY A 21 2.38 -12.94 -2.92
N GLY A 22 1.50 -12.27 -3.63
CA GLY A 22 0.07 -12.34 -3.37
C GLY A 22 -0.34 -11.73 -2.01
N VAL A 23 -1.10 -12.45 -1.21
CA VAL A 23 -1.58 -11.95 0.09
C VAL A 23 -0.42 -11.83 1.08
N GLY A 24 -0.12 -10.61 1.52
CA GLY A 24 0.99 -10.33 2.44
C GLY A 24 2.36 -10.27 1.77
N GLY A 25 2.46 -10.45 0.45
CA GLY A 25 3.69 -10.31 -0.29
C GLY A 25 4.15 -8.86 -0.46
N ILE A 26 5.43 -8.70 -0.77
CA ILE A 26 6.04 -7.40 -1.04
C ILE A 26 5.43 -6.80 -2.31
N LYS A 27 5.02 -5.55 -2.24
CA LYS A 27 4.53 -4.78 -3.39
C LYS A 27 5.38 -3.54 -3.59
N THR A 28 6.08 -3.49 -4.72
CA THR A 28 6.86 -2.32 -5.11
C THR A 28 6.19 -1.57 -6.25
N VAL A 29 6.50 -0.29 -6.34
CA VAL A 29 5.97 0.59 -7.38
C VAL A 29 7.11 1.18 -8.18
N ASN A 30 6.95 1.26 -9.48
CA ASN A 30 7.86 1.92 -10.39
C ASN A 30 7.11 2.78 -11.41
N ILE A 31 7.78 3.80 -11.91
CA ILE A 31 7.30 4.57 -13.06
C ILE A 31 7.68 3.81 -14.32
N ARG A 32 6.80 3.81 -15.32
CA ARG A 32 7.06 3.20 -16.65
C ARG A 32 8.45 3.57 -17.14
N SER A 33 9.24 2.58 -17.51
CA SER A 33 10.58 2.66 -18.10
C SER A 33 11.73 3.15 -17.22
N MET A 34 11.53 3.61 -15.98
CA MET A 34 12.61 4.18 -15.16
C MET A 34 13.02 3.34 -13.94
N GLY A 35 12.30 2.26 -13.64
CA GLY A 35 12.59 1.42 -12.47
C GLY A 35 12.15 2.05 -11.13
N SER A 36 12.08 1.21 -10.10
CA SER A 36 11.67 1.64 -8.74
C SER A 36 12.72 2.45 -8.00
N GLN A 37 13.96 2.44 -8.48
CA GLN A 37 15.09 3.12 -7.84
C GLN A 37 15.09 4.65 -8.04
N HIS A 38 14.29 5.14 -8.99
CA HIS A 38 14.21 6.56 -9.33
C HIS A 38 12.90 7.21 -8.87
N LEU A 39 12.14 6.51 -8.03
CA LEU A 39 10.90 7.02 -7.47
C LEU A 39 11.11 7.41 -6.02
N GLY A 40 10.98 8.71 -5.72
CA GLY A 40 10.94 9.22 -4.36
C GLY A 40 9.59 8.93 -3.71
N ILE A 41 9.59 8.35 -2.53
CA ILE A 41 8.37 8.05 -1.77
C ILE A 41 8.45 8.76 -0.43
N TYR A 42 7.49 9.62 -0.18
CA TYR A 42 7.43 10.45 1.02
C TYR A 42 6.16 10.14 1.81
N TYR A 43 6.33 9.84 3.07
CA TYR A 43 5.25 9.55 4.01
C TYR A 43 5.26 10.62 5.10
N ASP A 44 4.21 11.46 5.13
CA ASP A 44 4.12 12.64 6.00
C ASP A 44 5.36 13.53 5.95
N GLY A 45 5.93 13.69 4.74
CA GLY A 45 7.12 14.50 4.50
C GLY A 45 8.46 13.80 4.78
N VAL A 46 8.45 12.58 5.29
CA VAL A 46 9.66 11.77 5.51
C VAL A 46 9.89 10.87 4.30
N GLU A 47 11.08 10.94 3.72
CA GLU A 47 11.46 10.06 2.64
C GLU A 47 11.59 8.61 3.12
N LEU A 48 10.86 7.71 2.46
CA LEU A 48 10.95 6.29 2.71
C LEU A 48 12.01 5.69 1.79
N GLY A 49 12.99 5.04 2.37
CA GLY A 49 14.02 4.31 1.64
C GLY A 49 14.23 2.94 2.23
N ASN A 50 14.65 2.01 1.40
CA ASN A 50 15.22 0.76 1.88
C ASN A 50 16.75 0.88 1.80
N ALA A 51 17.43 0.72 2.93
CA ALA A 51 18.88 0.85 3.04
C ALA A 51 19.66 -0.13 2.16
N GLN A 52 19.04 -1.24 1.72
CA GLN A 52 19.71 -2.27 0.95
C GLN A 52 19.57 -2.11 -0.57
N ASN A 53 18.41 -1.70 -1.08
CA ASN A 53 18.14 -1.70 -2.52
C ASN A 53 17.30 -0.52 -3.02
N GLY A 54 17.02 0.46 -2.17
CA GLY A 54 16.21 1.63 -2.52
C GLY A 54 14.72 1.34 -2.82
N GLN A 55 14.28 0.11 -2.66
CA GLN A 55 12.89 -0.26 -2.92
C GLN A 55 12.06 -0.16 -1.63
N VAL A 56 10.84 0.38 -1.75
CA VAL A 56 9.91 0.50 -0.64
C VAL A 56 8.75 -0.46 -0.85
N ASP A 57 8.45 -1.27 0.18
CA ASP A 57 7.27 -2.11 0.20
C ASP A 57 6.03 -1.27 0.56
N LEU A 58 5.28 -0.88 -0.45
CA LEU A 58 4.04 -0.13 -0.29
C LEU A 58 2.82 -1.02 0.00
N GLY A 59 2.99 -2.33 -0.01
CA GLY A 59 1.95 -3.30 0.35
C GLY A 59 1.60 -3.28 1.84
N GLN A 60 2.57 -2.90 2.68
CA GLN A 60 2.38 -2.81 4.13
C GLN A 60 1.56 -1.59 4.57
N PHE A 61 1.53 -0.51 3.77
CA PHE A 61 0.79 0.69 4.13
C PHE A 61 -0.69 0.55 3.81
N SER A 62 -1.54 0.60 4.84
CA SER A 62 -2.98 0.51 4.69
C SER A 62 -3.57 1.84 4.21
N MET A 63 -4.52 1.77 3.28
CA MET A 63 -5.31 2.93 2.85
C MET A 63 -6.23 3.48 3.94
N ASP A 64 -6.44 2.74 5.04
CA ASP A 64 -7.38 3.16 6.09
C ASP A 64 -6.92 4.42 6.84
N ASN A 65 -5.60 4.68 6.84
CA ASN A 65 -4.99 5.84 7.50
C ASN A 65 -4.52 6.92 6.52
N VAL A 66 -4.72 6.73 5.23
CA VAL A 66 -4.29 7.68 4.21
C VAL A 66 -5.40 8.69 3.93
N GLU A 67 -5.06 9.96 3.95
CA GLU A 67 -5.93 11.06 3.56
C GLU A 67 -5.75 11.40 2.08
N GLU A 68 -4.50 11.46 1.64
CA GLU A 68 -4.16 11.88 0.28
C GLU A 68 -2.95 11.13 -0.26
N ILE A 69 -3.00 10.78 -1.54
CA ILE A 69 -1.85 10.32 -2.31
C ILE A 69 -1.69 11.24 -3.50
N SER A 70 -0.54 11.91 -3.58
CA SER A 70 -0.19 12.78 -4.70
C SER A 70 0.99 12.20 -5.46
N VAL A 71 0.86 12.12 -6.78
CA VAL A 71 1.89 11.60 -7.68
C VAL A 71 2.35 12.70 -8.60
N TYR A 72 3.65 12.91 -8.63
CA TYR A 72 4.29 13.88 -9.51
C TYR A 72 5.24 13.16 -10.46
N ASN A 73 5.05 13.36 -11.75
CA ASN A 73 5.95 12.88 -12.79
C ASN A 73 6.86 14.03 -13.22
N GLY A 74 8.15 13.91 -12.96
CA GLY A 74 9.10 14.98 -13.21
C GLY A 74 9.25 15.98 -12.05
N GLN A 75 9.90 17.10 -12.31
CA GLN A 75 10.20 18.08 -11.29
C GLN A 75 8.93 18.84 -10.85
N LYS A 76 8.73 18.90 -9.55
CA LYS A 76 7.78 19.79 -8.89
C LYS A 76 8.38 21.21 -8.85
N SER A 77 7.55 22.23 -8.66
CA SER A 77 8.07 23.60 -8.49
C SER A 77 9.03 23.65 -7.28
N ALA A 78 10.15 24.37 -7.45
CA ALA A 78 11.26 24.43 -6.48
C ALA A 78 10.87 24.86 -5.04
N ILE A 79 9.69 25.43 -4.85
CA ILE A 79 9.19 25.88 -3.55
C ILE A 79 8.77 24.71 -2.63
N PHE A 80 8.46 23.54 -3.21
CA PHE A 80 7.89 22.40 -2.46
C PHE A 80 8.76 21.15 -2.50
N GLN A 81 9.93 21.21 -3.12
CA GLN A 81 10.85 20.06 -3.24
C GLN A 81 11.98 20.13 -2.20
N THR A 82 12.25 18.97 -1.61
CA THR A 82 13.49 18.77 -0.85
C THR A 82 14.67 18.58 -1.81
N ALA A 83 15.90 18.84 -1.36
CA ALA A 83 17.10 18.68 -2.20
C ALA A 83 17.24 17.23 -2.74
N SER A 84 16.81 16.22 -1.99
CA SER A 84 16.83 14.81 -2.39
C SER A 84 15.85 14.49 -3.52
N ASP A 85 14.76 15.26 -3.63
CA ASP A 85 13.70 15.01 -4.62
C ASP A 85 14.09 15.46 -6.04
N PHE A 86 15.08 16.35 -6.17
CA PHE A 86 15.57 16.80 -7.49
C PHE A 86 16.25 15.69 -8.31
N GLY A 87 16.72 14.63 -7.65
CA GLY A 87 17.32 13.46 -8.31
C GLY A 87 16.33 12.41 -8.78
N ASN A 88 15.06 12.52 -8.39
CA ASN A 88 14.05 11.52 -8.67
C ASN A 88 13.33 11.79 -9.99
N ALA A 89 13.05 10.73 -10.75
CA ALA A 89 12.27 10.81 -11.98
C ALA A 89 10.78 11.08 -11.73
N GLY A 90 10.34 10.83 -10.51
CA GLY A 90 9.00 11.13 -10.03
C GLY A 90 8.92 10.95 -8.53
N SER A 91 7.86 11.48 -7.93
CA SER A 91 7.67 11.49 -6.49
C SER A 91 6.24 11.13 -6.12
N VAL A 92 6.11 10.29 -5.10
CA VAL A 92 4.83 9.92 -4.48
C VAL A 92 4.81 10.49 -3.06
N TYR A 93 3.84 11.34 -2.78
CA TYR A 93 3.61 11.87 -1.46
C TYR A 93 2.37 11.23 -0.86
N ILE A 94 2.54 10.61 0.29
CA ILE A 94 1.49 9.96 1.05
C ILE A 94 1.29 10.80 2.31
N ARG A 95 0.09 11.34 2.46
CA ARG A 95 -0.28 12.08 3.66
C ARG A 95 -1.28 11.28 4.47
N THR A 96 -0.98 11.09 5.74
CA THR A 96 -1.89 10.42 6.65
C THR A 96 -2.99 11.37 7.11
N ARG A 97 -4.10 10.75 7.47
CA ARG A 97 -5.24 11.46 8.03
C ARG A 97 -4.87 12.04 9.39
N GLN A 98 -5.04 13.34 9.54
CA GLN A 98 -4.90 13.97 10.85
C GLN A 98 -6.13 13.70 11.72
N PRO A 99 -5.91 13.36 13.00
CA PRO A 99 -6.99 13.19 13.94
C PRO A 99 -7.82 14.47 14.05
N ARG A 100 -9.13 14.34 13.87
CA ARG A 100 -10.08 15.45 14.08
C ARG A 100 -10.91 15.13 15.29
N PHE A 101 -10.72 15.90 16.34
CA PHE A 101 -11.47 15.76 17.58
C PHE A 101 -12.57 16.82 17.68
N THR A 102 -13.74 16.42 18.13
CA THR A 102 -14.78 17.34 18.58
C THR A 102 -14.37 17.93 19.93
N ALA A 103 -14.98 19.06 20.36
CA ALA A 103 -14.53 19.81 21.53
C ALA A 103 -14.42 18.96 22.81
N ASP A 104 -15.34 18.02 23.00
CA ASP A 104 -15.42 17.16 24.19
C ASP A 104 -14.70 15.81 24.06
N GLU A 105 -14.27 15.43 22.87
CA GLU A 105 -13.65 14.14 22.64
C GLU A 105 -12.14 14.22 22.80
N ARG A 106 -11.60 13.38 23.69
CA ARG A 106 -10.16 13.25 23.92
C ARG A 106 -9.55 11.99 23.30
N THR A 107 -10.39 11.00 23.05
CA THR A 107 -9.93 9.69 22.57
C THR A 107 -10.85 9.16 21.48
N HIS A 108 -10.28 8.80 20.35
CA HIS A 108 -10.97 8.09 19.28
C HIS A 108 -10.38 6.69 19.11
N LEU A 109 -11.25 5.70 19.14
CA LEU A 109 -10.90 4.32 18.81
C LEU A 109 -11.68 3.88 17.57
N LYS A 110 -10.96 3.44 16.56
CA LYS A 110 -11.53 2.91 15.32
C LYS A 110 -10.97 1.52 15.05
N ALA A 111 -11.86 0.54 15.04
CA ALA A 111 -11.50 -0.81 14.66
C ALA A 111 -12.20 -1.20 13.34
N LYS A 112 -11.47 -1.81 12.43
CA LYS A 112 -12.00 -2.32 11.17
C LYS A 112 -11.55 -3.76 10.98
N ALA A 113 -12.50 -4.63 10.71
CA ALA A 113 -12.25 -6.00 10.28
C ALA A 113 -12.69 -6.14 8.81
N LYS A 114 -11.83 -6.71 7.99
CA LYS A 114 -12.13 -7.03 6.58
C LYS A 114 -11.91 -8.51 6.36
N TYR A 115 -12.91 -9.17 5.82
CA TYR A 115 -12.82 -10.56 5.38
C TYR A 115 -12.69 -10.60 3.86
N GLY A 116 -11.82 -11.44 3.37
CA GLY A 116 -11.55 -11.60 1.93
C GLY A 116 -11.54 -13.06 1.49
N SER A 117 -11.33 -13.27 0.20
CA SER A 117 -11.14 -14.60 -0.38
C SER A 117 -9.90 -15.28 0.23
N SER A 118 -9.85 -16.61 0.18
CA SER A 118 -8.76 -17.43 0.75
C SER A 118 -8.66 -17.34 2.28
N ASP A 119 -9.80 -17.25 2.95
CA ASP A 119 -9.90 -17.16 4.42
C ASP A 119 -8.98 -16.07 5.00
N MET A 120 -8.89 -14.95 4.27
CA MET A 120 -8.10 -13.82 4.68
C MET A 120 -8.92 -12.94 5.63
N VAL A 121 -8.38 -12.69 6.81
CA VAL A 121 -8.92 -11.74 7.77
C VAL A 121 -7.88 -10.64 8.01
N ARG A 122 -8.26 -9.40 7.79
CA ARG A 122 -7.45 -8.24 8.14
C ARG A 122 -8.15 -7.44 9.22
N ILE A 123 -7.42 -7.17 10.29
CA ILE A 123 -7.88 -6.34 11.40
C ILE A 123 -6.98 -5.12 11.46
N ASN A 124 -7.57 -3.93 11.45
CA ASN A 124 -6.88 -2.67 11.65
C ASN A 124 -7.52 -1.94 12.80
N THR A 125 -6.70 -1.47 13.72
CA THR A 125 -7.13 -0.66 14.87
C THR A 125 -6.35 0.64 14.86
N LEU A 126 -7.06 1.75 14.99
CA LEU A 126 -6.52 3.09 15.11
C LEU A 126 -6.96 3.67 16.44
N LEU A 127 -6.02 4.02 17.28
CA LEU A 127 -6.22 4.76 18.51
C LEU A 127 -5.66 6.15 18.33
N GLU A 128 -6.50 7.15 18.52
CA GLU A 128 -6.14 8.57 18.46
C GLU A 128 -6.43 9.20 19.80
N GLN A 129 -5.48 9.94 20.35
CA GLN A 129 -5.63 10.60 21.66
C GLN A 129 -5.12 12.04 21.58
N ARG A 130 -5.94 12.95 22.10
CA ARG A 130 -5.55 14.34 22.32
C ARG A 130 -4.88 14.44 23.70
N LEU A 131 -3.58 14.64 23.71
CA LEU A 131 -2.80 14.80 24.94
C LEU A 131 -2.92 16.23 25.48
N THR A 132 -2.88 17.22 24.61
CA THR A 132 -3.09 18.63 24.90
C THR A 132 -3.86 19.29 23.76
N GLU A 133 -4.21 20.56 23.89
CA GLU A 133 -4.86 21.31 22.80
C GLU A 133 -4.02 21.39 21.52
N ARG A 134 -2.71 21.23 21.65
CA ARG A 134 -1.74 21.33 20.54
C ARG A 134 -1.06 20.02 20.17
N VAL A 135 -1.21 18.99 21.01
CA VAL A 135 -0.52 17.71 20.81
C VAL A 135 -1.52 16.58 20.75
N THR A 136 -1.50 15.88 19.65
CA THR A 136 -2.28 14.66 19.43
C THR A 136 -1.33 13.49 19.18
N ALA A 137 -1.69 12.33 19.68
CA ALA A 137 -0.99 11.07 19.40
C ALA A 137 -1.92 10.11 18.68
N SER A 138 -1.38 9.37 17.73
CA SER A 138 -2.11 8.31 17.04
C SER A 138 -1.27 7.04 16.96
N VAL A 139 -1.91 5.91 17.22
CA VAL A 139 -1.30 4.58 17.11
C VAL A 139 -2.18 3.72 16.20
N SER A 140 -1.59 3.21 15.14
CA SER A 140 -2.25 2.31 14.22
C SER A 140 -1.63 0.92 14.33
N LEU A 141 -2.48 -0.09 14.58
CA LEU A 141 -2.09 -1.48 14.63
C LEU A 141 -2.85 -2.24 13.54
N GLY A 142 -2.14 -3.00 12.72
CA GLY A 142 -2.73 -3.83 11.67
C GLY A 142 -2.25 -5.27 11.78
N GLY A 143 -3.18 -6.21 11.62
CA GLY A 143 -2.91 -7.63 11.54
C GLY A 143 -3.56 -8.26 10.31
N LEU A 144 -2.86 -9.20 9.69
CA LEU A 144 -3.34 -10.00 8.59
C LEU A 144 -3.20 -11.48 8.93
N LEU A 145 -4.31 -12.18 8.92
CA LEU A 145 -4.37 -13.63 9.03
C LEU A 145 -4.86 -14.19 7.70
N SER A 146 -4.18 -15.19 7.20
CA SER A 146 -4.60 -15.90 5.97
C SER A 146 -4.25 -17.37 6.10
N SER A 147 -5.14 -18.24 5.67
CA SER A 147 -4.86 -19.68 5.58
C SER A 147 -3.84 -20.01 4.49
N GLY A 148 -3.61 -19.08 3.57
CA GLY A 148 -2.72 -19.27 2.43
C GLY A 148 -3.22 -20.30 1.41
N LYS A 149 -4.44 -20.83 1.59
CA LYS A 149 -5.01 -21.85 0.69
C LYS A 149 -5.61 -21.19 -0.53
N TYR A 150 -5.05 -21.47 -1.68
CA TYR A 150 -5.53 -20.97 -2.97
C TYR A 150 -6.18 -22.12 -3.75
N LYS A 151 -7.41 -21.91 -4.18
CA LYS A 151 -8.07 -22.79 -5.16
C LYS A 151 -7.65 -22.34 -6.55
N PHE A 152 -7.06 -23.23 -7.32
CA PHE A 152 -6.74 -22.96 -8.71
C PHE A 152 -7.29 -24.06 -9.61
N ARG A 153 -7.76 -23.66 -10.78
CA ARG A 153 -8.26 -24.59 -11.79
C ARG A 153 -7.10 -24.93 -12.71
N TYR A 154 -6.86 -26.21 -12.86
CA TYR A 154 -5.83 -26.75 -13.72
C TYR A 154 -6.48 -27.53 -14.85
N ARG A 155 -6.27 -27.07 -16.09
CA ARG A 155 -6.73 -27.71 -17.30
C ARG A 155 -5.52 -28.17 -18.09
N ARG A 156 -5.45 -29.45 -18.36
CA ARG A 156 -4.46 -30.03 -19.26
C ARG A 156 -5.11 -30.36 -20.58
N MET A 157 -4.51 -29.90 -21.65
CA MET A 157 -4.93 -30.25 -23.02
C MET A 157 -3.99 -31.30 -23.59
N ASN A 158 -4.53 -32.21 -24.36
CA ASN A 158 -3.77 -33.14 -25.18
C ASN A 158 -3.19 -32.42 -26.38
N TYR A 159 -2.26 -33.05 -27.07
CA TYR A 159 -1.61 -32.48 -28.25
C TYR A 159 -2.58 -32.21 -29.41
N ASP A 160 -3.70 -32.92 -29.45
CA ASP A 160 -4.79 -32.76 -30.42
C ASP A 160 -5.78 -31.64 -30.07
N GLY A 161 -5.54 -30.89 -28.98
CA GLY A 161 -6.41 -29.82 -28.51
C GLY A 161 -7.61 -30.29 -27.66
N SER A 162 -7.79 -31.58 -27.46
CA SER A 162 -8.80 -32.11 -26.57
C SER A 162 -8.44 -31.92 -25.10
N VAL A 163 -9.44 -31.79 -24.23
CA VAL A 163 -9.21 -31.61 -22.78
C VAL A 163 -8.91 -33.00 -22.17
N ALA A 164 -7.68 -33.18 -21.68
CA ALA A 164 -7.28 -34.40 -21.01
C ALA A 164 -7.92 -34.52 -19.63
N TYR A 165 -7.85 -33.45 -18.86
CA TYR A 165 -8.56 -33.29 -17.58
C TYR A 165 -8.67 -31.85 -17.16
N ASP A 166 -9.70 -31.56 -16.37
CA ASP A 166 -9.98 -30.24 -15.80
C ASP A 166 -10.34 -30.47 -14.34
N THR A 167 -9.50 -29.97 -13.44
CA THR A 167 -9.68 -30.18 -12.01
C THR A 167 -9.35 -28.92 -11.22
N THR A 168 -9.94 -28.82 -10.04
CA THR A 168 -9.63 -27.75 -9.08
C THR A 168 -8.76 -28.32 -7.98
N ALA A 169 -7.59 -27.75 -7.82
CA ALA A 169 -6.66 -28.06 -6.73
C ALA A 169 -6.61 -26.93 -5.71
N VAL A 170 -6.20 -27.28 -4.49
CA VAL A 170 -5.93 -26.33 -3.40
C VAL A 170 -4.46 -26.44 -3.06
N ARG A 171 -3.78 -25.31 -3.03
CA ARG A 171 -2.37 -25.23 -2.61
C ARG A 171 -2.27 -24.45 -1.31
#